data_c5e4b7ca7a83b68bead1fd28342928ef
#
_entry.id   c5e4b7ca7a83b68bead1fd28342928ef
#
_cell.length_a   1.000
_cell.length_b   1.000
_cell.length_c   1.000
_cell.angle_alpha   90.00
_cell.angle_beta   90.00
_cell.angle_gamma   90.00
#
_symmetry.space_group_name_H-M   'P 1'
#
loop_
_entity.id
_entity.type
_entity.pdbx_description
1 polymer ?
#
loop_
_entity_poly.entity_id
_entity_poly.type
_entity_poly.pdbx_seq_one_letter_code
_entity_poly.pdbx_strand_id
1 'polypeptide(L)'
;MKRLLCCIACALASASQAQTIAVPPMAAKPDAATFNYDLQPRQIAEGTWVIEGAVQDFSRANGCNIINTAFIATGAGVVVINTGPSRGYGEQQRRAIERATREPVLKVLELNLHPDYFFGNQAWADRPTQALPGSIAGMQAEGTAYADNLYRLCGDWMRGTESTPAREAVLPQTLQVGNHQLELMRLQGHTADDLVVLDRGTGVLFAGGLVFAERVPTTPHADFAAWLASLDALERLIASGQVKTVVPSHGPVHSGLAGVQQTRDWLQWLTTLMQSSAERGLDLGEVLRTPVPERFARWAAQPAELHRSLTQWYPRYEQRVLAAPAK
;
A
#
# COMPACT_ATOMS: atom_id res chain seq x y z
N MET A 1 42.90 66.70 -0.34
CA MET A 1 42.67 65.38 -0.88
C MET A 1 42.08 64.49 0.24
N LYS A 2 40.75 64.45 0.35
CA LYS A 2 40.03 63.61 1.34
C LYS A 2 39.38 62.42 0.58
N ARG A 3 39.82 61.16 0.88
CA ARG A 3 39.21 59.93 0.33
C ARG A 3 38.04 59.54 1.19
N LEU A 4 36.86 59.45 0.56
CA LEU A 4 35.62 58.96 1.14
C LEU A 4 35.66 57.42 0.99
N LEU A 5 35.62 56.68 2.11
CA LEU A 5 35.39 55.24 2.12
C LEU A 5 33.85 55.02 2.18
N CYS A 6 33.32 54.34 1.18
CA CYS A 6 31.94 53.89 1.14
C CYS A 6 31.89 52.46 1.69
N CYS A 7 31.33 52.28 2.90
CA CYS A 7 31.03 50.94 3.46
C CYS A 7 29.70 50.44 2.91
N ILE A 8 29.75 49.38 2.08
CA ILE A 8 28.58 48.64 1.66
C ILE A 8 28.31 47.58 2.74
N ALA A 9 27.22 47.76 3.49
CA ALA A 9 26.71 46.77 4.41
C ALA A 9 25.86 45.77 3.64
N CYS A 10 26.34 44.53 3.45
CA CYS A 10 25.54 43.40 2.98
C CYS A 10 24.67 42.91 4.11
N ALA A 11 23.38 43.14 4.01
CA ALA A 11 22.38 42.52 4.87
C ALA A 11 22.12 41.08 4.39
N LEU A 12 22.64 40.07 5.14
CA LEU A 12 22.28 38.68 4.97
C LEU A 12 20.89 38.44 5.55
N ALA A 13 19.91 38.30 4.69
CA ALA A 13 18.57 37.86 5.08
C ALA A 13 18.61 36.36 5.35
N SER A 14 18.63 35.96 6.62
CA SER A 14 18.46 34.58 7.04
C SER A 14 17.00 34.15 6.80
N ALA A 15 16.74 33.40 5.74
CA ALA A 15 15.48 32.72 5.55
C ALA A 15 15.36 31.61 6.60
N SER A 16 14.56 31.84 7.63
CA SER A 16 14.15 30.81 8.58
C SER A 16 13.28 29.80 7.84
N GLN A 17 13.83 28.63 7.52
CA GLN A 17 13.03 27.49 7.07
C GLN A 17 12.22 27.00 8.28
N ALA A 18 10.93 27.23 8.27
CA ALA A 18 10.01 26.60 9.21
C ALA A 18 10.09 25.08 8.97
N GLN A 19 10.76 24.36 9.87
CA GLN A 19 10.70 22.91 9.92
C GLN A 19 9.25 22.55 10.27
N THR A 20 8.52 22.01 9.30
CA THR A 20 7.23 21.37 9.55
C THR A 20 7.51 20.15 10.45
N ILE A 21 7.17 20.26 11.73
CA ILE A 21 7.23 19.14 12.67
C ILE A 21 6.19 18.13 12.16
N ALA A 22 6.65 17.05 11.55
CA ALA A 22 5.77 15.94 11.20
C ALA A 22 5.18 15.38 12.50
N VAL A 23 3.87 15.61 12.69
CA VAL A 23 3.14 14.98 13.80
C VAL A 23 3.18 13.48 13.55
N PRO A 24 3.71 12.67 14.48
CA PRO A 24 3.73 11.23 14.30
C PRO A 24 2.31 10.69 14.10
N PRO A 25 2.11 9.64 13.30
CA PRO A 25 0.79 9.05 13.10
C PRO A 25 0.22 8.63 14.46
N MET A 26 -1.02 9.03 14.72
CA MET A 26 -1.74 8.59 15.90
C MET A 26 -2.18 7.15 15.64
N ALA A 27 -1.59 6.19 16.33
CA ALA A 27 -1.93 4.78 16.16
C ALA A 27 -3.41 4.56 16.47
N ALA A 28 -4.18 4.04 15.52
CA ALA A 28 -5.56 3.62 15.75
C ALA A 28 -5.60 2.60 16.91
N LYS A 29 -6.64 2.69 17.73
CA LYS A 29 -6.89 1.77 18.85
C LYS A 29 -8.21 1.04 18.60
N PRO A 30 -8.25 0.00 17.76
CA PRO A 30 -9.46 -0.75 17.48
C PRO A 30 -10.06 -1.33 18.77
N ASP A 31 -11.38 -1.20 18.91
CA ASP A 31 -12.14 -1.77 20.03
C ASP A 31 -12.94 -2.97 19.54
N ALA A 32 -12.50 -4.16 19.88
CA ALA A 32 -13.15 -5.41 19.47
C ALA A 32 -14.51 -5.64 20.18
N ALA A 33 -14.79 -4.98 21.29
CA ALA A 33 -16.07 -5.11 21.96
C ALA A 33 -17.20 -4.41 21.21
N THR A 34 -16.88 -3.32 20.52
CA THR A 34 -17.82 -2.51 19.75
C THR A 34 -17.57 -2.58 18.25
N PHE A 35 -16.57 -3.32 17.81
CA PHE A 35 -16.07 -3.37 16.43
C PHE A 35 -15.76 -1.98 15.85
N ASN A 36 -15.24 -1.11 16.71
CA ASN A 36 -14.80 0.22 16.31
C ASN A 36 -13.33 0.19 15.87
N TYR A 37 -13.06 0.55 14.62
CA TYR A 37 -11.70 0.63 14.07
C TYR A 37 -10.93 1.87 14.54
N ASP A 38 -11.59 2.84 15.19
CA ASP A 38 -11.00 4.10 15.61
C ASP A 38 -10.23 4.80 14.47
N LEU A 39 -10.88 4.94 13.31
CA LEU A 39 -10.26 5.49 12.11
C LEU A 39 -9.93 6.97 12.29
N GLN A 40 -8.64 7.30 12.18
CA GLN A 40 -8.07 8.64 12.38
C GLN A 40 -7.48 9.17 11.06
N PRO A 41 -8.26 9.87 10.22
CA PRO A 41 -7.71 10.48 9.00
C PRO A 41 -6.66 11.53 9.35
N ARG A 42 -5.47 11.40 8.76
CA ARG A 42 -4.37 12.36 8.87
C ARG A 42 -4.17 13.04 7.52
N GLN A 43 -4.23 14.37 7.50
CA GLN A 43 -3.93 15.12 6.28
C GLN A 43 -2.43 15.06 5.98
N ILE A 44 -2.06 14.63 4.76
CA ILE A 44 -0.68 14.46 4.31
C ILE A 44 -0.29 15.46 3.21
N ALA A 45 -1.29 16.05 2.55
CA ALA A 45 -1.13 17.14 1.59
C ALA A 45 -2.44 17.92 1.49
N GLU A 46 -2.46 19.01 0.74
CA GLU A 46 -3.69 19.76 0.48
C GLU A 46 -4.74 18.82 -0.12
N GLY A 47 -5.95 18.83 0.44
CA GLY A 47 -7.05 17.98 0.00
C GLY A 47 -6.84 16.47 0.17
N THR A 48 -5.71 16.00 0.70
CA THR A 48 -5.37 14.56 0.74
C THR A 48 -5.17 14.05 2.16
N TRP A 49 -5.94 13.02 2.53
CA TRP A 49 -5.87 12.35 3.83
C TRP A 49 -5.54 10.87 3.68
N VAL A 50 -4.82 10.31 4.63
CA VAL A 50 -4.57 8.88 4.79
C VAL A 50 -5.16 8.39 6.11
N ILE A 51 -5.66 7.16 6.11
CA ILE A 51 -6.04 6.39 7.28
C ILE A 51 -5.07 5.21 7.32
N GLU A 52 -4.09 5.28 8.19
CA GLU A 52 -3.02 4.27 8.25
C GLU A 52 -3.51 3.01 8.98
N GLY A 53 -3.27 1.85 8.37
CA GLY A 53 -3.51 0.55 8.97
C GLY A 53 -2.43 0.16 9.96
N ALA A 54 -2.67 -0.89 10.74
CA ALA A 54 -1.67 -1.42 11.65
C ALA A 54 -0.49 -2.04 10.89
N VAL A 55 0.73 -1.71 11.30
CA VAL A 55 1.96 -2.36 10.77
C VAL A 55 2.11 -3.73 11.46
N GLN A 56 1.25 -4.67 11.08
CA GLN A 56 1.09 -5.99 11.69
C GLN A 56 0.64 -7.03 10.66
N ASP A 57 0.44 -8.27 11.07
CA ASP A 57 -0.33 -9.27 10.31
C ASP A 57 -1.82 -9.18 10.65
N PHE A 58 -2.69 -9.80 9.86
CA PHE A 58 -4.12 -9.93 10.16
C PHE A 58 -4.35 -10.56 11.53
N SER A 59 -5.22 -9.93 12.31
CA SER A 59 -5.55 -10.42 13.65
C SER A 59 -6.91 -9.91 14.13
N ARG A 60 -7.47 -10.61 15.13
CA ARG A 60 -8.66 -10.12 15.85
C ARG A 60 -8.40 -8.81 16.59
N ALA A 61 -7.17 -8.56 17.01
CA ALA A 61 -6.83 -7.35 17.75
C ALA A 61 -6.89 -6.09 16.88
N ASN A 62 -6.55 -6.20 15.59
CA ASN A 62 -6.62 -5.08 14.65
C ASN A 62 -7.83 -5.13 13.70
N GLY A 63 -8.71 -6.14 13.83
CA GLY A 63 -9.87 -6.29 12.96
C GLY A 63 -9.52 -6.50 11.47
N CYS A 64 -8.38 -7.07 11.17
CA CYS A 64 -7.79 -7.14 9.83
C CYS A 64 -7.43 -5.77 9.22
N ASN A 65 -7.43 -4.68 9.98
CA ASN A 65 -7.06 -3.35 9.48
C ASN A 65 -5.53 -3.20 9.44
N ILE A 66 -4.93 -3.59 8.33
CA ILE A 66 -3.48 -3.47 8.08
C ILE A 66 -3.15 -2.64 6.84
N ILE A 67 -4.18 -2.24 6.07
CA ILE A 67 -4.06 -1.49 4.83
C ILE A 67 -4.10 0.02 5.07
N ASN A 68 -3.33 0.77 4.31
CA ASN A 68 -3.51 2.20 4.20
C ASN A 68 -4.65 2.50 3.22
N THR A 69 -5.69 3.14 3.71
CA THR A 69 -6.73 3.73 2.87
C THR A 69 -6.59 5.24 2.85
N ALA A 70 -7.20 5.90 1.87
CA ALA A 70 -7.05 7.33 1.75
C ALA A 70 -8.27 7.97 1.08
N PHE A 71 -8.33 9.29 1.10
CA PHE A 71 -9.28 10.06 0.31
C PHE A 71 -8.72 11.42 -0.09
N ILE A 72 -9.19 11.92 -1.23
CA ILE A 72 -8.80 13.19 -1.80
C ILE A 72 -10.06 14.04 -1.96
N ALA A 73 -10.18 15.14 -1.20
CA ALA A 73 -11.20 16.15 -1.36
C ALA A 73 -10.71 17.17 -2.40
N THR A 74 -11.34 17.18 -3.56
CA THR A 74 -10.80 17.83 -4.76
C THR A 74 -11.36 19.22 -5.03
N GLY A 75 -12.29 19.70 -4.20
CA GLY A 75 -13.08 20.90 -4.46
C GLY A 75 -14.31 20.66 -5.35
N ALA A 76 -14.38 19.51 -6.04
CA ALA A 76 -15.55 19.09 -6.83
C ALA A 76 -16.20 17.82 -6.27
N GLY A 77 -15.56 17.17 -5.29
CA GLY A 77 -15.99 15.96 -4.61
C GLY A 77 -14.83 15.08 -4.24
N VAL A 78 -15.10 14.03 -3.48
CA VAL A 78 -14.09 13.15 -2.90
C VAL A 78 -13.82 11.94 -3.79
N VAL A 79 -12.53 11.63 -4.00
CA VAL A 79 -12.07 10.35 -4.54
C VAL A 79 -11.52 9.53 -3.37
N VAL A 80 -12.06 8.33 -3.16
CA VAL A 80 -11.62 7.40 -2.12
C VAL A 80 -10.62 6.40 -2.71
N ILE A 81 -9.59 6.07 -1.96
CA ILE A 81 -8.57 5.07 -2.33
C ILE A 81 -8.67 3.91 -1.33
N ASN A 82 -9.05 2.75 -1.83
CA ASN A 82 -9.32 1.52 -1.08
C ASN A 82 -10.42 1.68 -0.01
N THR A 83 -11.16 0.62 0.25
CA THR A 83 -12.31 0.64 1.18
C THR A 83 -12.09 -0.17 2.45
N GLY A 84 -10.94 -0.85 2.55
CA GLY A 84 -10.55 -1.58 3.76
C GLY A 84 -11.09 -3.02 3.84
N PRO A 85 -10.80 -3.70 4.97
CA PRO A 85 -10.94 -5.14 5.09
C PRO A 85 -12.36 -5.65 5.35
N SER A 86 -13.34 -4.78 5.62
CA SER A 86 -14.69 -5.21 5.98
C SER A 86 -15.76 -4.17 5.67
N ARG A 87 -17.01 -4.60 5.61
CA ARG A 87 -18.17 -3.70 5.54
C ARG A 87 -18.14 -2.67 6.69
N GLY A 88 -17.90 -3.13 7.93
CA GLY A 88 -17.86 -2.24 9.10
C GLY A 88 -16.74 -1.20 9.00
N TYR A 89 -15.61 -1.55 8.40
CA TYR A 89 -14.55 -0.59 8.08
C TYR A 89 -15.05 0.46 7.09
N GLY A 90 -15.60 0.04 5.96
CA GLY A 90 -16.10 0.95 4.93
C GLY A 90 -17.16 1.92 5.46
N GLU A 91 -18.09 1.45 6.32
CA GLU A 91 -19.09 2.30 6.98
C GLU A 91 -18.43 3.34 7.92
N GLN A 92 -17.38 2.95 8.64
CA GLN A 92 -16.64 3.87 9.49
C GLN A 92 -15.77 4.84 8.69
N GLN A 93 -15.22 4.39 7.56
CA GLN A 93 -14.48 5.23 6.62
C GLN A 93 -15.39 6.35 6.05
N ARG A 94 -16.62 6.02 5.63
CA ARG A 94 -17.60 7.03 5.19
C ARG A 94 -17.82 8.12 6.25
N ARG A 95 -18.08 7.71 7.48
CA ARG A 95 -18.25 8.65 8.60
C ARG A 95 -17.00 9.48 8.87
N ALA A 96 -15.81 8.90 8.70
CA ALA A 96 -14.55 9.61 8.88
C ALA A 96 -14.35 10.68 7.79
N ILE A 97 -14.70 10.38 6.53
CA ILE A 97 -14.68 11.31 5.42
C ILE A 97 -15.68 12.46 5.65
N GLU A 98 -16.92 12.15 6.05
CA GLU A 98 -17.97 13.14 6.34
C GLU A 98 -17.57 14.12 7.46
N ARG A 99 -16.75 13.68 8.42
CA ARG A 99 -16.19 14.57 9.44
C ARG A 99 -15.06 15.47 8.92
N ALA A 100 -14.29 14.98 7.96
CA ALA A 100 -13.14 15.70 7.42
C ALA A 100 -13.51 16.72 6.33
N THR A 101 -14.54 16.45 5.54
CA THR A 101 -14.99 17.32 4.45
C THR A 101 -16.50 17.27 4.26
N ARG A 102 -17.06 18.32 3.62
CA ARG A 102 -18.47 18.38 3.20
C ARG A 102 -18.68 17.99 1.73
N GLU A 103 -17.61 17.68 1.03
CA GLU A 103 -17.70 17.30 -0.37
C GLU A 103 -18.36 15.91 -0.52
N PRO A 104 -19.24 15.73 -1.52
CA PRO A 104 -19.83 14.41 -1.80
C PRO A 104 -18.77 13.45 -2.35
N VAL A 105 -18.85 12.18 -2.00
CA VAL A 105 -18.00 11.17 -2.63
C VAL A 105 -18.42 10.93 -4.07
N LEU A 106 -17.48 11.05 -5.00
CA LEU A 106 -17.70 10.85 -6.42
C LEU A 106 -17.46 9.40 -6.85
N LYS A 107 -16.38 8.81 -6.37
CA LYS A 107 -15.95 7.46 -6.73
C LYS A 107 -14.97 6.86 -5.73
N VAL A 108 -14.79 5.56 -5.83
CA VAL A 108 -13.80 4.77 -5.12
C VAL A 108 -12.84 4.16 -6.14
N LEU A 109 -11.55 4.19 -5.88
CA LEU A 109 -10.51 3.50 -6.64
C LEU A 109 -9.89 2.41 -5.78
N GLU A 110 -9.98 1.16 -6.24
CA GLU A 110 -9.33 0.02 -5.61
C GLU A 110 -8.00 -0.27 -6.31
N LEU A 111 -6.92 -0.34 -5.53
CA LEU A 111 -5.59 -0.41 -6.11
C LEU A 111 -5.18 -1.83 -6.53
N ASN A 112 -5.79 -2.87 -5.95
CA ASN A 112 -5.65 -4.25 -6.41
C ASN A 112 -6.75 -5.18 -5.89
N LEU A 113 -6.59 -6.51 -6.09
CA LEU A 113 -7.59 -7.55 -5.83
C LEU A 113 -7.60 -8.10 -4.39
N HIS A 114 -6.65 -7.74 -3.52
CA HIS A 114 -6.58 -8.33 -2.18
C HIS A 114 -7.70 -7.85 -1.26
N PRO A 115 -8.15 -8.68 -0.31
CA PRO A 115 -9.41 -8.45 0.40
C PRO A 115 -9.39 -7.22 1.32
N ASP A 116 -8.25 -6.87 1.87
CA ASP A 116 -8.08 -5.69 2.70
C ASP A 116 -8.19 -4.37 1.91
N TYR A 117 -8.13 -4.42 0.58
CA TYR A 117 -8.36 -3.26 -0.27
C TYR A 117 -9.86 -2.99 -0.48
N PHE A 118 -10.68 -4.03 -0.73
CA PHE A 118 -11.99 -3.84 -1.32
C PHE A 118 -13.19 -4.43 -0.52
N PHE A 119 -12.98 -5.12 0.60
CA PHE A 119 -14.09 -5.72 1.35
C PHE A 119 -15.01 -4.71 2.02
N GLY A 120 -14.62 -3.43 2.08
CA GLY A 120 -15.49 -2.33 2.46
C GLY A 120 -16.44 -1.87 1.35
N ASN A 121 -16.37 -2.40 0.12
CA ASN A 121 -17.16 -1.95 -1.04
C ASN A 121 -18.68 -2.02 -0.81
N GLN A 122 -19.18 -2.95 0.03
CA GLN A 122 -20.60 -2.98 0.40
C GLN A 122 -21.09 -1.64 0.98
N ALA A 123 -20.25 -0.95 1.76
CA ALA A 123 -20.57 0.36 2.30
C ALA A 123 -20.63 1.46 1.24
N TRP A 124 -20.15 1.19 0.03
CA TRP A 124 -20.05 2.11 -1.10
C TRP A 124 -20.96 1.70 -2.26
N ALA A 125 -21.99 0.90 -1.99
CA ALA A 125 -22.91 0.40 -3.02
C ALA A 125 -23.65 1.50 -3.81
N ASP A 126 -23.75 2.69 -3.25
CA ASP A 126 -24.35 3.89 -3.86
C ASP A 126 -23.37 4.76 -4.66
N ARG A 127 -22.11 4.32 -4.79
CA ARG A 127 -21.04 5.05 -5.51
C ARG A 127 -20.36 4.16 -6.53
N PRO A 128 -19.79 4.71 -7.62
CA PRO A 128 -18.92 3.96 -8.52
C PRO A 128 -17.70 3.43 -7.77
N THR A 129 -17.50 2.11 -7.77
CA THR A 129 -16.28 1.45 -7.30
C THR A 129 -15.51 0.95 -8.52
N GLN A 130 -14.25 1.37 -8.66
CA GLN A 130 -13.47 1.19 -9.89
C GLN A 130 -12.14 0.50 -9.57
N ALA A 131 -11.74 -0.45 -10.42
CA ALA A 131 -10.44 -1.10 -10.36
C ALA A 131 -9.93 -1.44 -11.77
N LEU A 132 -8.67 -1.85 -11.90
CA LEU A 132 -8.17 -2.40 -13.16
C LEU A 132 -8.91 -3.71 -13.51
N PRO A 133 -9.09 -4.03 -14.80
CA PRO A 133 -9.86 -5.21 -15.23
C PRO A 133 -9.40 -6.53 -14.60
N GLY A 134 -8.09 -6.77 -14.52
CA GLY A 134 -7.55 -7.99 -13.90
C GLY A 134 -7.78 -8.04 -12.39
N SER A 135 -7.76 -6.89 -11.71
CA SER A 135 -8.13 -6.82 -10.29
C SER A 135 -9.61 -7.17 -10.07
N ILE A 136 -10.52 -6.68 -10.93
CA ILE A 136 -11.95 -7.04 -10.87
C ILE A 136 -12.13 -8.55 -11.06
N ALA A 137 -11.48 -9.12 -12.07
CA ALA A 137 -11.55 -10.55 -12.33
C ALA A 137 -11.03 -11.38 -11.14
N GLY A 138 -9.92 -10.96 -10.51
CA GLY A 138 -9.40 -11.59 -9.31
C GLY A 138 -10.33 -11.45 -8.10
N MET A 139 -10.92 -10.28 -7.85
CA MET A 139 -11.92 -10.07 -6.80
C MET A 139 -13.12 -11.01 -6.97
N GLN A 140 -13.56 -11.24 -8.22
CA GLN A 140 -14.67 -12.16 -8.54
C GLN A 140 -14.28 -13.63 -8.31
N ALA A 141 -13.08 -14.01 -8.73
CA ALA A 141 -12.59 -15.39 -8.64
C ALA A 141 -12.30 -15.83 -7.20
N GLU A 142 -11.72 -14.94 -6.38
CA GLU A 142 -11.15 -15.29 -5.08
C GLU A 142 -11.97 -14.77 -3.90
N GLY A 143 -12.97 -13.94 -4.15
CA GLY A 143 -13.71 -13.21 -3.12
C GLY A 143 -14.31 -14.10 -2.03
N THR A 144 -14.86 -15.28 -2.36
CA THR A 144 -15.40 -16.22 -1.37
C THR A 144 -14.30 -16.79 -0.49
N ALA A 145 -13.19 -17.23 -1.07
CA ALA A 145 -12.06 -17.76 -0.31
C ALA A 145 -11.42 -16.68 0.60
N TYR A 146 -11.39 -15.44 0.15
CA TYR A 146 -10.96 -14.31 0.97
C TYR A 146 -11.90 -14.05 2.15
N ALA A 147 -13.22 -14.09 1.94
CA ALA A 147 -14.20 -13.89 3.00
C ALA A 147 -14.05 -14.95 4.10
N ASP A 148 -13.94 -16.23 3.72
CA ASP A 148 -13.73 -17.34 4.64
C ASP A 148 -12.41 -17.19 5.42
N ASN A 149 -11.33 -16.80 4.74
CA ASN A 149 -10.04 -16.62 5.36
C ASN A 149 -10.03 -15.45 6.35
N LEU A 150 -10.58 -14.29 5.98
CA LEU A 150 -10.64 -13.14 6.89
C LEU A 150 -11.56 -13.41 8.08
N TYR A 151 -12.69 -14.12 7.89
CA TYR A 151 -13.54 -14.51 9.01
C TYR A 151 -12.78 -15.43 9.99
N ARG A 152 -12.02 -16.40 9.47
CA ARG A 152 -11.17 -17.28 10.30
C ARG A 152 -10.12 -16.49 11.10
N LEU A 153 -9.51 -15.46 10.49
CA LEU A 153 -8.43 -14.67 11.11
C LEU A 153 -8.96 -13.60 12.06
N CYS A 154 -10.04 -12.92 11.70
CA CYS A 154 -10.51 -11.70 12.38
C CYS A 154 -11.88 -11.88 13.05
N GLY A 155 -12.57 -13.01 12.82
CA GLY A 155 -13.83 -13.34 13.50
C GLY A 155 -14.93 -12.32 13.24
N ASP A 156 -15.62 -11.93 14.29
CA ASP A 156 -16.83 -11.08 14.22
C ASP A 156 -16.62 -9.67 13.65
N TRP A 157 -15.38 -9.21 13.47
CA TRP A 157 -15.10 -8.01 12.70
C TRP A 157 -15.60 -8.12 11.24
N MET A 158 -15.68 -9.36 10.73
CA MET A 158 -16.14 -9.67 9.38
C MET A 158 -17.67 -9.89 9.30
N ARG A 159 -18.41 -9.74 10.41
CA ARG A 159 -19.85 -10.00 10.43
C ARG A 159 -20.59 -9.14 9.40
N GLY A 160 -21.35 -9.80 8.53
CA GLY A 160 -22.11 -9.15 7.45
C GLY A 160 -21.24 -8.61 6.32
N THR A 161 -19.94 -8.96 6.30
CA THR A 161 -19.06 -8.65 5.18
C THR A 161 -19.17 -9.72 4.12
N GLU A 162 -19.44 -9.31 2.89
CA GLU A 162 -19.50 -10.15 1.70
C GLU A 162 -18.54 -9.60 0.65
N SER A 163 -17.97 -10.47 -0.16
CA SER A 163 -17.16 -10.03 -1.30
C SER A 163 -18.02 -9.26 -2.29
N THR A 164 -17.73 -8.00 -2.47
CA THR A 164 -18.40 -7.11 -3.44
C THR A 164 -17.32 -6.53 -4.36
N PRO A 165 -17.00 -7.19 -5.48
CA PRO A 165 -16.00 -6.71 -6.44
C PRO A 165 -16.32 -5.29 -6.94
N ALA A 166 -15.27 -4.57 -7.36
CA ALA A 166 -15.45 -3.29 -8.03
C ALA A 166 -16.34 -3.46 -9.27
N ARG A 167 -17.20 -2.48 -9.52
CA ARG A 167 -18.29 -2.60 -10.52
C ARG A 167 -17.90 -2.07 -11.89
N GLU A 168 -16.91 -1.21 -11.94
CA GLU A 168 -16.50 -0.53 -13.17
C GLU A 168 -14.98 -0.69 -13.38
N ALA A 169 -14.59 -0.96 -14.60
CA ALA A 169 -13.19 -0.97 -14.98
C ALA A 169 -12.65 0.47 -15.14
N VAL A 170 -11.46 0.71 -14.58
CA VAL A 170 -10.69 1.90 -14.87
C VAL A 170 -9.43 1.52 -15.67
N LEU A 171 -9.06 2.37 -16.61
CA LEU A 171 -7.85 2.20 -17.44
C LEU A 171 -6.83 3.29 -17.10
N PRO A 172 -5.55 3.06 -17.42
CA PRO A 172 -4.51 4.09 -17.27
C PRO A 172 -4.90 5.38 -17.99
N GLN A 173 -4.91 6.48 -17.29
CA GLN A 173 -5.31 7.81 -17.80
C GLN A 173 -4.92 8.90 -16.82
N THR A 174 -5.04 10.14 -17.25
CA THR A 174 -5.02 11.31 -16.37
C THR A 174 -6.44 11.84 -16.19
N LEU A 175 -6.89 11.90 -14.95
CA LEU A 175 -8.20 12.42 -14.57
C LEU A 175 -8.05 13.80 -13.93
N GLN A 176 -8.74 14.80 -14.48
CA GLN A 176 -8.94 16.06 -13.77
C GLN A 176 -10.19 15.94 -12.90
N VAL A 177 -10.04 16.10 -11.59
CA VAL A 177 -11.15 16.08 -10.63
C VAL A 177 -10.99 17.30 -9.72
N GLY A 178 -11.85 18.30 -9.91
CA GLY A 178 -11.70 19.58 -9.21
C GLY A 178 -10.30 20.19 -9.42
N ASN A 179 -9.62 20.47 -8.33
CA ASN A 179 -8.27 21.06 -8.33
C ASN A 179 -7.13 20.02 -8.42
N HIS A 180 -7.47 18.72 -8.46
CA HIS A 180 -6.48 17.65 -8.49
C HIS A 180 -6.38 17.00 -9.88
N GLN A 181 -5.15 16.68 -10.27
CA GLN A 181 -4.86 15.93 -11.49
C GLN A 181 -4.29 14.56 -11.09
N LEU A 182 -5.11 13.52 -11.22
CA LEU A 182 -4.78 12.16 -10.83
C LEU A 182 -4.30 11.37 -12.06
N GLU A 183 -3.03 10.97 -12.04
CA GLU A 183 -2.48 10.05 -13.03
C GLU A 183 -2.66 8.62 -12.53
N LEU A 184 -3.43 7.84 -13.28
CA LEU A 184 -3.71 6.44 -13.05
C LEU A 184 -2.74 5.61 -13.90
N MET A 185 -1.89 4.81 -13.26
CA MET A 185 -0.89 3.97 -13.92
C MET A 185 -1.17 2.50 -13.63
N ARG A 186 -1.08 1.66 -14.64
CA ARG A 186 -1.10 0.21 -14.49
C ARG A 186 0.33 -0.29 -14.39
N LEU A 187 0.67 -0.94 -13.30
CA LEU A 187 1.92 -1.67 -13.10
C LEU A 187 1.58 -3.13 -12.76
N GLN A 188 2.61 -3.95 -12.51
CA GLN A 188 2.46 -5.38 -12.26
C GLN A 188 3.51 -5.85 -11.25
N GLY A 189 3.23 -6.96 -10.61
CA GLY A 189 4.25 -7.66 -9.85
C GLY A 189 3.80 -8.13 -8.49
N HIS A 190 3.12 -7.32 -7.70
CA HIS A 190 2.45 -7.79 -6.50
C HIS A 190 1.20 -8.61 -6.90
N THR A 191 0.50 -8.11 -7.92
CA THR A 191 -0.53 -8.83 -8.67
C THR A 191 -0.31 -8.65 -10.19
N ALA A 192 -1.16 -9.26 -11.02
CA ALA A 192 -1.11 -9.05 -12.47
C ALA A 192 -1.58 -7.65 -12.89
N ASP A 193 -2.36 -6.97 -12.04
CA ASP A 193 -2.93 -5.64 -12.29
C ASP A 193 -2.89 -4.82 -11.00
N ASP A 194 -1.81 -4.06 -10.81
CA ASP A 194 -1.64 -3.13 -9.70
C ASP A 194 -1.90 -1.69 -10.19
N LEU A 195 -2.92 -1.03 -9.62
CA LEU A 195 -3.21 0.37 -9.90
C LEU A 195 -2.34 1.26 -8.99
N VAL A 196 -1.61 2.17 -9.60
CA VAL A 196 -0.86 3.22 -8.92
C VAL A 196 -1.48 4.57 -9.27
N VAL A 197 -1.63 5.44 -8.27
CA VAL A 197 -2.23 6.77 -8.46
C VAL A 197 -1.25 7.84 -8.00
N LEU A 198 -0.88 8.74 -8.92
CA LEU A 198 -0.11 9.95 -8.59
C LEU A 198 -1.03 11.17 -8.68
N ASP A 199 -1.19 11.87 -7.58
CA ASP A 199 -1.73 13.22 -7.61
C ASP A 199 -0.62 14.21 -7.98
N ARG A 200 -0.65 14.68 -9.22
CA ARG A 200 0.39 15.57 -9.77
C ARG A 200 0.43 16.94 -9.11
N GLY A 201 -0.70 17.40 -8.56
CA GLY A 201 -0.79 18.70 -7.90
C GLY A 201 -0.07 18.72 -6.56
N THR A 202 -0.27 17.67 -5.76
CA THR A 202 0.31 17.56 -4.42
C THR A 202 1.63 16.79 -4.39
N GLY A 203 1.87 15.92 -5.37
CA GLY A 203 3.00 15.00 -5.40
C GLY A 203 2.81 13.79 -4.48
N VAL A 204 1.56 13.42 -4.15
CA VAL A 204 1.26 12.21 -3.38
C VAL A 204 1.13 11.02 -4.33
N LEU A 205 1.93 9.99 -4.09
CA LEU A 205 1.93 8.72 -4.81
C LEU A 205 1.29 7.62 -3.95
N PHE A 206 0.15 7.10 -4.37
CA PHE A 206 -0.44 5.90 -3.80
C PHE A 206 0.12 4.70 -4.57
N ALA A 207 1.11 4.03 -3.96
CA ALA A 207 1.88 2.99 -4.64
C ALA A 207 1.22 1.60 -4.62
N GLY A 208 0.11 1.47 -3.90
CA GLY A 208 -0.62 0.20 -3.79
C GLY A 208 0.26 -0.95 -3.27
N GLY A 209 -0.05 -2.16 -3.71
CA GLY A 209 0.66 -3.38 -3.32
C GLY A 209 2.10 -3.48 -3.79
N LEU A 210 2.57 -2.55 -4.61
CA LEU A 210 3.96 -2.55 -5.06
C LEU A 210 4.94 -2.09 -3.98
N VAL A 211 4.48 -1.35 -2.95
CA VAL A 211 5.35 -0.84 -1.89
C VAL A 211 4.84 -1.25 -0.52
N PHE A 212 5.72 -1.90 0.23
CA PHE A 212 5.59 -2.25 1.64
C PHE A 212 6.70 -1.54 2.42
N ALA A 213 6.37 -0.96 3.57
CA ALA A 213 7.35 -0.33 4.44
C ALA A 213 7.29 -0.94 5.84
N GLU A 214 8.45 -1.34 6.38
CA GLU A 214 8.60 -1.95 7.71
C GLU A 214 7.75 -3.22 7.95
N ARG A 215 7.26 -3.82 6.87
CA ARG A 215 6.45 -5.04 6.87
C ARG A 215 6.90 -5.96 5.74
N VAL A 216 6.88 -7.27 6.00
CA VAL A 216 7.14 -8.29 4.97
C VAL A 216 6.05 -8.25 3.90
N PRO A 217 6.42 -8.09 2.62
CA PRO A 217 5.47 -8.15 1.52
C PRO A 217 4.75 -9.50 1.43
N THR A 218 3.43 -9.46 1.19
CA THR A 218 2.65 -10.65 0.83
C THR A 218 2.89 -11.00 -0.64
N THR A 219 2.93 -12.30 -0.98
CA THR A 219 3.35 -12.73 -2.31
C THR A 219 2.42 -13.74 -3.01
N PRO A 220 1.12 -13.87 -2.68
CA PRO A 220 0.31 -14.97 -3.23
C PRO A 220 0.19 -14.92 -4.75
N HIS A 221 0.18 -13.73 -5.34
CA HIS A 221 0.03 -13.52 -6.78
C HIS A 221 1.29 -12.93 -7.44
N ALA A 222 2.43 -12.96 -6.73
CA ALA A 222 3.61 -12.25 -7.15
C ALA A 222 4.23 -12.79 -8.46
N ASP A 223 4.56 -11.86 -9.36
CA ASP A 223 5.62 -12.04 -10.35
C ASP A 223 6.82 -11.21 -9.90
N PHE A 224 7.83 -11.87 -9.35
CA PHE A 224 8.99 -11.18 -8.77
C PHE A 224 9.77 -10.34 -9.79
N ALA A 225 9.86 -10.81 -11.04
CA ALA A 225 10.58 -10.07 -12.08
C ALA A 225 9.80 -8.82 -12.52
N ALA A 226 8.50 -8.96 -12.74
CA ALA A 226 7.63 -7.83 -13.06
C ALA A 226 7.56 -6.83 -11.89
N TRP A 227 7.59 -7.33 -10.63
CA TRP A 227 7.59 -6.46 -9.46
C TRP A 227 8.86 -5.62 -9.35
N LEU A 228 10.03 -6.22 -9.56
CA LEU A 228 11.30 -5.47 -9.57
C LEU A 228 11.32 -4.42 -10.69
N ALA A 229 10.81 -4.75 -11.88
CA ALA A 229 10.70 -3.78 -12.98
C ALA A 229 9.74 -2.62 -12.67
N SER A 230 8.63 -2.92 -11.95
CA SER A 230 7.69 -1.90 -11.48
C SER A 230 8.32 -1.00 -10.42
N LEU A 231 9.12 -1.56 -9.51
CA LEU A 231 9.89 -0.75 -8.54
C LEU A 231 10.90 0.17 -9.24
N ASP A 232 11.53 -0.28 -10.35
CA ASP A 232 12.39 0.60 -11.16
C ASP A 232 11.62 1.79 -11.75
N ALA A 233 10.37 1.56 -12.17
CA ALA A 233 9.51 2.64 -12.67
C ALA A 233 9.16 3.64 -11.56
N LEU A 234 8.81 3.14 -10.37
CA LEU A 234 8.53 4.00 -9.20
C LEU A 234 9.75 4.78 -8.75
N GLU A 235 10.95 4.17 -8.75
CA GLU A 235 12.21 4.87 -8.43
C GLU A 235 12.47 6.03 -9.39
N ARG A 236 12.32 5.80 -10.70
CA ARG A 236 12.46 6.88 -11.70
C ARG A 236 11.46 8.00 -11.48
N LEU A 237 10.21 7.66 -11.17
CA LEU A 237 9.15 8.63 -10.90
C LEU A 237 9.47 9.47 -9.67
N ILE A 238 9.92 8.86 -8.58
CA ILE A 238 10.32 9.55 -7.35
C ILE A 238 11.56 10.43 -7.61
N ALA A 239 12.56 9.89 -8.32
CA ALA A 239 13.79 10.61 -8.64
C ALA A 239 13.56 11.82 -9.56
N SER A 240 12.48 11.84 -10.36
CA SER A 240 12.10 13.00 -11.19
C SER A 240 11.69 14.24 -10.38
N GLY A 241 11.48 14.11 -9.07
CA GLY A 241 11.02 15.18 -8.18
C GLY A 241 9.50 15.44 -8.23
N GLN A 242 8.74 14.67 -9.02
CA GLN A 242 7.28 14.77 -9.08
C GLN A 242 6.59 14.21 -7.82
N VAL A 243 7.24 13.26 -7.14
CA VAL A 243 6.71 12.61 -5.92
C VAL A 243 7.35 13.23 -4.68
N LYS A 244 6.51 13.72 -3.77
CA LYS A 244 6.91 14.28 -2.46
C LYS A 244 6.62 13.31 -1.32
N THR A 245 5.52 12.57 -1.45
CA THR A 245 5.03 11.64 -0.42
C THR A 245 4.63 10.33 -1.08
N VAL A 246 5.04 9.22 -0.49
CA VAL A 246 4.67 7.86 -0.92
C VAL A 246 3.75 7.27 0.15
N VAL A 247 2.58 6.81 -0.29
CA VAL A 247 1.63 6.04 0.52
C VAL A 247 1.76 4.58 0.09
N PRO A 248 2.46 3.73 0.86
CA PRO A 248 2.54 2.30 0.59
C PRO A 248 1.19 1.64 0.88
N SER A 249 0.98 0.41 0.41
CA SER A 249 -0.20 -0.34 0.84
C SER A 249 -0.17 -0.64 2.34
N HIS A 250 1.01 -1.01 2.84
CA HIS A 250 1.22 -1.38 4.24
C HIS A 250 2.46 -0.71 4.79
N GLY A 251 2.35 -0.22 6.02
CA GLY A 251 3.45 0.46 6.70
C GLY A 251 3.35 1.99 6.62
N PRO A 252 4.32 2.71 7.22
CA PRO A 252 4.23 4.15 7.38
C PRO A 252 4.32 4.90 6.04
N VAL A 253 3.55 5.99 5.95
CA VAL A 253 3.69 6.99 4.89
C VAL A 253 5.06 7.66 5.01
N HIS A 254 5.77 7.83 3.88
CA HIS A 254 7.13 8.33 3.87
C HIS A 254 7.41 9.22 2.65
N SER A 255 8.58 9.87 2.66
CA SER A 255 9.14 10.58 1.51
C SER A 255 10.30 9.81 0.90
N GLY A 256 10.61 10.08 -0.36
CA GLY A 256 11.74 9.46 -1.05
C GLY A 256 11.59 7.97 -1.30
N LEU A 257 12.71 7.25 -1.38
CA LEU A 257 12.80 5.88 -1.89
C LEU A 257 12.69 4.79 -0.81
N ALA A 258 12.58 5.14 0.47
CA ALA A 258 12.75 4.18 1.57
C ALA A 258 11.89 2.91 1.44
N GLY A 259 10.56 3.04 1.26
CA GLY A 259 9.69 1.86 1.11
C GLY A 259 9.93 1.08 -0.17
N VAL A 260 10.24 1.77 -1.28
CA VAL A 260 10.58 1.12 -2.55
C VAL A 260 11.85 0.28 -2.41
N GLN A 261 12.90 0.83 -1.78
CA GLN A 261 14.15 0.12 -1.52
C GLN A 261 13.95 -1.05 -0.55
N GLN A 262 13.19 -0.85 0.52
CA GLN A 262 12.87 -1.93 1.46
C GLN A 262 12.17 -3.10 0.75
N THR A 263 11.15 -2.82 -0.07
CA THR A 263 10.46 -3.84 -0.84
C THR A 263 11.41 -4.56 -1.80
N ARG A 264 12.23 -3.82 -2.54
CA ARG A 264 13.25 -4.36 -3.44
C ARG A 264 14.22 -5.29 -2.73
N ASP A 265 14.81 -4.83 -1.63
CA ASP A 265 15.79 -5.58 -0.85
C ASP A 265 15.21 -6.91 -0.35
N TRP A 266 13.95 -6.88 0.10
CA TRP A 266 13.25 -8.09 0.50
C TRP A 266 13.04 -9.05 -0.65
N LEU A 267 12.51 -8.61 -1.79
CA LEU A 267 12.25 -9.46 -2.95
C LEU A 267 13.53 -10.09 -3.50
N GLN A 268 14.61 -9.33 -3.58
CA GLN A 268 15.91 -9.83 -4.00
C GLN A 268 16.47 -10.86 -3.03
N TRP A 269 16.38 -10.59 -1.73
CA TRP A 269 16.82 -11.56 -0.73
C TRP A 269 15.98 -12.84 -0.78
N LEU A 270 14.66 -12.74 -0.83
CA LEU A 270 13.76 -13.88 -0.84
C LEU A 270 14.00 -14.78 -2.08
N THR A 271 14.11 -14.18 -3.26
CA THR A 271 14.36 -14.91 -4.51
C THR A 271 15.74 -15.55 -4.52
N THR A 272 16.76 -14.85 -4.01
CA THR A 272 18.12 -15.40 -3.85
C THR A 272 18.14 -16.56 -2.86
N LEU A 273 17.44 -16.43 -1.72
CA LEU A 273 17.30 -17.50 -0.74
C LEU A 273 16.71 -18.77 -1.39
N MET A 274 15.58 -18.63 -2.08
CA MET A 274 14.91 -19.76 -2.72
C MET A 274 15.79 -20.42 -3.79
N GLN A 275 16.41 -19.60 -4.66
CA GLN A 275 17.26 -20.11 -5.74
C GLN A 275 18.50 -20.85 -5.19
N SER A 276 19.25 -20.20 -4.29
CA SER A 276 20.48 -20.79 -3.74
C SER A 276 20.20 -22.02 -2.88
N SER A 277 19.07 -22.05 -2.17
CA SER A 277 18.67 -23.22 -1.38
C SER A 277 18.31 -24.41 -2.28
N ALA A 278 17.57 -24.17 -3.36
CA ALA A 278 17.23 -25.21 -4.33
C ALA A 278 18.50 -25.78 -5.03
N GLU A 279 19.43 -24.90 -5.43
CA GLU A 279 20.72 -25.31 -6.03
C GLU A 279 21.59 -26.16 -5.07
N ARG A 280 21.43 -25.96 -3.77
CA ARG A 280 22.09 -26.76 -2.73
C ARG A 280 21.34 -28.03 -2.35
N GLY A 281 20.15 -28.25 -2.92
CA GLY A 281 19.30 -29.42 -2.64
C GLY A 281 18.68 -29.40 -1.24
N LEU A 282 18.47 -28.23 -0.64
CA LEU A 282 17.80 -28.11 0.66
C LEU A 282 16.31 -28.38 0.50
N ASP A 283 15.70 -29.09 1.45
CA ASP A 283 14.25 -29.24 1.51
C ASP A 283 13.56 -28.00 2.06
N LEU A 284 12.23 -27.90 1.87
CA LEU A 284 11.44 -26.78 2.37
C LEU A 284 11.60 -26.58 3.88
N GLY A 285 11.67 -27.67 4.67
CA GLY A 285 11.82 -27.60 6.12
C GLY A 285 13.16 -27.00 6.53
N GLU A 286 14.22 -27.26 5.78
CA GLU A 286 15.54 -26.62 5.98
C GLU A 286 15.50 -25.13 5.63
N VAL A 287 14.86 -24.77 4.52
CA VAL A 287 14.74 -23.36 4.08
C VAL A 287 13.90 -22.54 5.06
N LEU A 288 12.82 -23.09 5.61
CA LEU A 288 12.01 -22.45 6.64
C LEU A 288 12.77 -22.13 7.93
N ARG A 289 13.88 -22.82 8.21
CA ARG A 289 14.75 -22.58 9.37
C ARG A 289 15.90 -21.60 9.08
N THR A 290 16.01 -21.10 7.85
CA THR A 290 17.08 -20.17 7.50
C THR A 290 16.92 -18.85 8.29
N PRO A 291 17.98 -18.36 8.96
CA PRO A 291 17.90 -17.11 9.68
C PRO A 291 17.57 -15.92 8.78
N VAL A 292 16.64 -15.11 9.22
CA VAL A 292 16.30 -13.85 8.54
C VAL A 292 17.41 -12.83 8.81
N PRO A 293 17.92 -12.11 7.80
CA PRO A 293 18.90 -11.05 8.00
C PRO A 293 18.42 -10.00 9.00
N GLU A 294 19.34 -9.46 9.81
CA GLU A 294 19.01 -8.51 10.88
C GLU A 294 18.21 -7.30 10.39
N ARG A 295 18.52 -6.81 9.18
CA ARG A 295 17.82 -5.67 8.55
C ARG A 295 16.32 -5.91 8.36
N PHE A 296 15.85 -7.17 8.30
CA PHE A 296 14.45 -7.55 8.16
C PHE A 296 13.85 -8.15 9.43
N ALA A 297 14.66 -8.49 10.42
CA ALA A 297 14.22 -9.26 11.58
C ALA A 297 13.13 -8.57 12.42
N ARG A 298 13.08 -7.23 12.36
CA ARG A 298 12.09 -6.42 13.10
C ARG A 298 10.86 -6.04 12.25
N TRP A 299 10.81 -6.43 10.98
CA TRP A 299 9.67 -6.09 10.16
C TRP A 299 8.44 -6.85 10.61
N ALA A 300 7.29 -6.18 10.52
CA ALA A 300 6.02 -6.77 10.89
C ALA A 300 5.66 -7.98 10.01
N ALA A 301 4.78 -8.84 10.52
CA ALA A 301 4.32 -10.10 9.91
C ALA A 301 5.40 -11.19 9.77
N GLN A 302 6.53 -11.04 10.47
CA GLN A 302 7.52 -12.11 10.65
C GLN A 302 7.09 -13.09 11.75
N PRO A 303 7.39 -14.39 11.64
CA PRO A 303 7.91 -15.08 10.44
C PRO A 303 6.80 -15.53 9.47
N ALA A 304 5.54 -15.22 9.79
CA ALA A 304 4.38 -15.81 9.13
C ALA A 304 4.35 -15.55 7.61
N GLU A 305 4.60 -14.33 7.17
CA GLU A 305 4.61 -14.00 5.73
C GLU A 305 5.79 -14.63 4.99
N LEU A 306 6.97 -14.71 5.63
CA LEU A 306 8.09 -15.43 5.05
C LEU A 306 7.74 -16.91 4.83
N HIS A 307 7.15 -17.56 5.84
CA HIS A 307 6.76 -18.95 5.75
C HIS A 307 5.69 -19.18 4.67
N ARG A 308 4.70 -18.29 4.56
CA ARG A 308 3.68 -18.34 3.49
C ARG A 308 4.34 -18.23 2.12
N SER A 309 5.24 -17.28 1.93
CA SER A 309 5.97 -17.07 0.69
C SER A 309 6.84 -18.30 0.32
N LEU A 310 7.62 -18.83 1.27
CA LEU A 310 8.46 -20.00 1.04
C LEU A 310 7.63 -21.24 0.72
N THR A 311 6.56 -21.51 1.48
CA THR A 311 5.69 -22.67 1.25
C THR A 311 5.05 -22.64 -0.14
N GLN A 312 4.69 -21.47 -0.63
CA GLN A 312 4.05 -21.31 -1.93
C GLN A 312 5.04 -21.36 -3.10
N TRP A 313 6.20 -20.73 -2.94
CA TRP A 313 7.09 -20.47 -4.08
C TRP A 313 8.27 -21.42 -4.16
N TYR A 314 8.82 -21.87 -3.04
CA TYR A 314 10.01 -22.70 -3.01
C TYR A 314 9.90 -24.01 -3.83
N PRO A 315 8.77 -24.74 -3.82
CA PRO A 315 8.62 -25.94 -4.65
C PRO A 315 8.82 -25.68 -6.16
N ARG A 316 8.54 -24.46 -6.64
CA ARG A 316 8.77 -24.10 -8.04
C ARG A 316 10.26 -23.91 -8.35
N TYR A 317 11.04 -23.44 -7.37
CA TYR A 317 12.49 -23.34 -7.52
C TYR A 317 13.15 -24.70 -7.51
N GLU A 318 12.75 -25.60 -6.63
CA GLU A 318 13.21 -27.01 -6.61
C GLU A 318 12.94 -27.70 -7.97
N GLN A 319 11.73 -27.58 -8.49
CA GLN A 319 11.35 -28.16 -9.78
C GLN A 319 12.21 -27.62 -10.93
N ARG A 320 12.52 -26.33 -10.96
CA ARG A 320 13.38 -25.72 -11.99
C ARG A 320 14.79 -26.27 -11.94
N VAL A 321 15.36 -26.41 -10.75
CA VAL A 321 16.72 -26.97 -10.58
C VAL A 321 16.77 -28.44 -10.99
N LEU A 322 15.77 -29.24 -10.60
CA LEU A 322 15.68 -30.66 -10.97
C LEU A 322 15.46 -30.88 -12.48
N ALA A 323 14.75 -29.95 -13.15
CA ALA A 323 14.51 -30.01 -14.59
C ALA A 323 15.68 -29.48 -15.42
N ALA A 324 16.67 -28.81 -14.82
CA ALA A 324 17.84 -28.31 -15.52
C ALA A 324 18.74 -29.47 -15.96
N PRO A 325 19.25 -29.50 -17.21
CA PRO A 325 20.17 -30.55 -17.64
C PRO A 325 21.42 -30.55 -16.75
N ALA A 326 21.86 -31.75 -16.38
CA ALA A 326 23.11 -31.91 -15.63
C ALA A 326 24.27 -31.23 -16.41
N LYS A 327 24.98 -30.36 -15.73
CA LYS A 327 26.14 -29.65 -16.30
C LYS A 327 27.35 -30.59 -16.43
#